data_fb907de9b3603e336999199c28a434e3
#
_entry.id   fb907de9b3603e336999199c28a434e3
#
_cell.length_a   1.000
_cell.length_b   1.000
_cell.length_c   1.000
_cell.angle_alpha   90.00
_cell.angle_beta   90.00
_cell.angle_gamma   90.00
#
_symmetry.space_group_name_H-M   'P 1'
#
loop_
_entity.id
_entity.type
_entity.pdbx_description
1 polymer ?
#
loop_
_entity_poly.entity_id
_entity_poly.type
_entity_poly.pdbx_seq_one_letter_code
_entity_poly.pdbx_strand_id
1 'polypeptide(L)'
;WSKSLNSILFSDVPNNVIYKWNEKNGLSVFSKPIGYSGKVPNLKKAGTNGLTIDSEGNLIICMHGDRMIAKMENLNIKKISSLITSYNNKLFNSPNDLVYDSKGNLFFTDPPYGLLNGDDDELKEILFNGVYKLSPNGDLKVLIKNLSRPNGISISNDEKTLYVANSDN
;
A
#
# COMPACT_ATOMS: atom_id res chain seq x y z
N TRP A 1 -6.19 3.62 -12.62
CA TRP A 1 -6.03 4.52 -13.78
C TRP A 1 -5.48 5.87 -13.35
N SER A 2 -4.38 6.30 -13.95
CA SER A 2 -3.83 7.65 -13.78
C SER A 2 -4.29 8.55 -14.94
N LYS A 3 -5.11 9.57 -14.63
CA LYS A 3 -5.57 10.55 -15.64
C LYS A 3 -4.40 11.36 -16.20
N SER A 4 -3.46 11.79 -15.36
CA SER A 4 -2.31 12.60 -15.77
C SER A 4 -1.33 11.87 -16.69
N LEU A 5 -1.20 10.55 -16.52
CA LEU A 5 -0.35 9.69 -17.36
C LEU A 5 -1.13 9.04 -18.52
N ASN A 6 -2.45 9.17 -18.54
CA ASN A 6 -3.35 8.45 -19.44
C ASN A 6 -2.99 6.95 -19.53
N SER A 7 -2.83 6.28 -18.38
CA SER A 7 -2.28 4.93 -18.28
C SER A 7 -2.80 4.18 -17.06
N ILE A 8 -2.84 2.86 -17.16
CA ILE A 8 -2.95 1.96 -16.01
C ILE A 8 -1.57 1.84 -15.36
N LEU A 9 -1.51 1.90 -14.03
CA LEU A 9 -0.34 1.56 -13.24
C LEU A 9 -0.64 0.26 -12.48
N PHE A 10 0.31 -0.65 -12.41
CA PHE A 10 0.18 -1.89 -11.64
C PHE A 10 1.53 -2.39 -11.14
N SER A 11 1.49 -3.10 -10.00
CA SER A 11 2.67 -3.58 -9.28
C SER A 11 3.09 -4.97 -9.72
N ASP A 12 4.40 -5.18 -9.78
CA ASP A 12 5.05 -6.48 -9.81
C ASP A 12 5.86 -6.62 -8.51
N VAL A 13 5.22 -7.19 -7.50
CA VAL A 13 5.74 -7.26 -6.13
C VAL A 13 7.07 -8.00 -6.06
N PRO A 14 7.24 -9.21 -6.66
CA PRO A 14 8.50 -9.94 -6.61
C PRO A 14 9.68 -9.22 -7.27
N ASN A 15 9.41 -8.48 -8.34
CA ASN A 15 10.45 -7.81 -9.13
C ASN A 15 10.72 -6.36 -8.69
N ASN A 16 9.99 -5.86 -7.68
CA ASN A 16 10.15 -4.51 -7.12
C ASN A 16 9.95 -3.42 -8.19
N VAL A 17 8.86 -3.55 -8.98
CA VAL A 17 8.56 -2.72 -10.16
C VAL A 17 7.11 -2.24 -10.13
N ILE A 18 6.88 -1.01 -10.55
CA ILE A 18 5.58 -0.55 -11.07
C ILE A 18 5.69 -0.46 -12.57
N TYR A 19 4.76 -1.10 -13.26
CA TYR A 19 4.56 -0.98 -14.69
C TYR A 19 3.51 0.06 -15.03
N LYS A 20 3.61 0.57 -16.24
CA LYS A 20 2.65 1.46 -16.87
C LYS A 20 2.23 0.87 -18.22
N TRP A 21 0.92 0.91 -18.48
CA TRP A 21 0.37 0.48 -19.77
C TRP A 21 -0.67 1.45 -20.31
N ASN A 22 -0.64 1.70 -21.60
CA ASN A 22 -1.72 2.33 -22.34
C ASN A 22 -1.77 1.80 -23.78
N GLU A 23 -2.90 2.01 -24.48
CA GLU A 23 -3.10 1.50 -25.85
C GLU A 23 -2.08 2.00 -26.84
N LYS A 24 -1.66 3.27 -26.74
CA LYS A 24 -0.76 3.90 -27.72
C LYS A 24 0.67 3.38 -27.62
N ASN A 25 1.18 3.17 -26.39
CA ASN A 25 2.60 2.92 -26.15
C ASN A 25 2.88 1.50 -25.59
N GLY A 26 1.82 0.72 -25.32
CA GLY A 26 1.93 -0.60 -24.72
C GLY A 26 2.48 -0.58 -23.30
N LEU A 27 3.15 -1.66 -22.91
CA LEU A 27 3.74 -1.88 -21.60
C LEU A 27 5.11 -1.23 -21.47
N SER A 28 5.37 -0.56 -20.36
CA SER A 28 6.68 0.00 -20.01
C SER A 28 6.90 0.01 -18.50
N VAL A 29 8.16 0.08 -18.06
CA VAL A 29 8.52 0.27 -16.67
C VAL A 29 8.20 1.71 -16.28
N PHE A 30 7.38 1.88 -15.22
CA PHE A 30 7.11 3.19 -14.66
C PHE A 30 8.14 3.56 -13.60
N SER A 31 8.42 2.67 -12.63
CA SER A 31 9.42 2.90 -11.58
C SER A 31 10.07 1.60 -11.13
N LYS A 32 11.41 1.62 -10.92
CA LYS A 32 12.21 0.49 -10.43
C LYS A 32 13.55 1.00 -9.87
N PRO A 33 14.06 0.51 -8.70
CA PRO A 33 13.29 -0.28 -7.72
C PRO A 33 12.26 0.59 -7.00
N ILE A 34 11.18 -0.03 -6.48
CA ILE A 34 10.14 0.67 -5.72
C ILE A 34 9.42 -0.28 -4.76
N GLY A 35 9.37 0.07 -3.46
CA GLY A 35 8.73 -0.73 -2.42
C GLY A 35 9.71 -1.30 -1.40
N TYR A 36 10.99 -1.43 -1.77
CA TYR A 36 12.07 -1.77 -0.87
C TYR A 36 13.32 -0.94 -1.16
N SER A 37 13.70 -0.10 -0.21
CA SER A 37 14.86 0.80 -0.31
C SER A 37 16.12 0.26 0.37
N GLY A 38 16.00 -0.80 1.17
CA GLY A 38 17.08 -1.34 2.01
C GLY A 38 17.27 -0.62 3.34
N LYS A 39 16.46 0.39 3.66
CA LYS A 39 16.57 1.18 4.90
C LYS A 39 15.89 0.51 6.09
N VAL A 40 14.88 -0.31 5.85
CA VAL A 40 14.15 -1.06 6.87
C VAL A 40 14.55 -2.51 6.80
N PRO A 41 14.86 -3.17 7.95
CA PRO A 41 15.14 -4.60 7.96
C PRO A 41 13.98 -5.38 7.36
N ASN A 42 14.23 -6.12 6.30
CA ASN A 42 13.26 -7.00 5.65
C ASN A 42 13.99 -8.04 4.81
N LEU A 43 13.93 -9.30 5.23
CA LEU A 43 14.61 -10.40 4.53
C LEU A 43 13.95 -10.75 3.20
N LYS A 44 12.65 -10.57 3.08
CA LYS A 44 11.90 -10.85 1.84
C LYS A 44 12.16 -9.84 0.73
N LYS A 45 12.48 -8.58 1.09
CA LYS A 45 12.78 -7.49 0.15
C LYS A 45 11.68 -7.29 -0.91
N ALA A 46 10.42 -7.54 -0.53
CA ALA A 46 9.27 -7.43 -1.44
C ALA A 46 9.07 -6.00 -1.94
N GLY A 47 8.62 -5.85 -3.16
CA GLY A 47 8.34 -4.57 -3.79
C GLY A 47 7.05 -3.91 -3.30
N THR A 48 6.48 -3.04 -4.13
CA THR A 48 5.19 -2.40 -3.85
C THR A 48 4.03 -3.31 -4.20
N ASN A 49 2.87 -3.14 -3.49
CA ASN A 49 1.63 -3.87 -3.80
C ASN A 49 0.52 -2.88 -4.21
N GLY A 50 -0.44 -2.58 -3.36
CA GLY A 50 -1.57 -1.72 -3.67
C GLY A 50 -1.17 -0.31 -4.12
N LEU A 51 -1.91 0.21 -5.10
CA LEU A 51 -1.71 1.52 -5.69
C LEU A 51 -3.05 2.25 -5.78
N THR A 52 -3.10 3.52 -5.37
CA THR A 52 -4.25 4.40 -5.65
C THR A 52 -3.77 5.80 -5.99
N ILE A 53 -4.66 6.63 -6.52
CA ILE A 53 -4.40 8.05 -6.82
C ILE A 53 -5.22 8.88 -5.85
N ASP A 54 -4.57 9.85 -5.18
CA ASP A 54 -5.28 10.81 -4.33
C ASP A 54 -6.00 11.91 -5.14
N SER A 55 -6.75 12.77 -4.47
CA SER A 55 -7.49 13.87 -5.10
C SER A 55 -6.61 14.91 -5.78
N GLU A 56 -5.33 14.99 -5.44
CA GLU A 56 -4.34 15.87 -6.02
C GLU A 56 -3.60 15.25 -7.23
N GLY A 57 -3.87 13.97 -7.53
CA GLY A 57 -3.24 13.24 -8.63
C GLY A 57 -1.90 12.59 -8.27
N ASN A 58 -1.55 12.51 -6.99
CA ASN A 58 -0.36 11.80 -6.52
C ASN A 58 -0.62 10.30 -6.43
N LEU A 59 0.42 9.51 -6.64
CA LEU A 59 0.35 8.06 -6.48
C LEU A 59 0.63 7.68 -5.03
N ILE A 60 -0.32 6.98 -4.40
CA ILE A 60 -0.20 6.44 -3.06
C ILE A 60 0.10 4.95 -3.17
N ILE A 61 1.09 4.49 -2.41
CA ILE A 61 1.77 3.22 -2.65
C ILE A 61 1.89 2.43 -1.34
N CYS A 62 1.41 1.19 -1.35
CA CYS A 62 1.76 0.21 -0.31
C CYS A 62 3.16 -0.32 -0.57
N MET A 63 4.15 0.09 0.21
CA MET A 63 5.53 -0.37 0.11
C MET A 63 5.76 -1.55 1.07
N HIS A 64 5.59 -2.77 0.56
CA HIS A 64 5.70 -3.99 1.38
C HIS A 64 7.06 -4.09 2.07
N GLY A 65 8.14 -3.92 1.31
CA GLY A 65 9.50 -4.10 1.80
C GLY A 65 9.92 -3.03 2.80
N ASP A 66 9.54 -1.78 2.57
CA ASP A 66 9.79 -0.68 3.49
C ASP A 66 8.72 -0.55 4.59
N ARG A 67 7.72 -1.43 4.60
CA ARG A 67 6.70 -1.57 5.65
C ARG A 67 5.97 -0.25 5.94
N MET A 68 5.60 0.47 4.87
CA MET A 68 4.97 1.80 4.97
C MET A 68 3.99 2.07 3.84
N ILE A 69 3.21 3.13 3.98
CA ILE A 69 2.53 3.76 2.87
C ILE A 69 3.30 5.02 2.48
N ALA A 70 3.57 5.15 1.19
CA ALA A 70 4.27 6.28 0.61
C ALA A 70 3.39 7.09 -0.35
N LYS A 71 3.76 8.35 -0.55
CA LYS A 71 3.20 9.25 -1.54
C LYS A 71 4.27 9.57 -2.58
N MET A 72 3.97 9.39 -3.85
CA MET A 72 4.79 9.85 -4.96
C MET A 72 4.15 11.11 -5.55
N GLU A 73 4.75 12.23 -5.26
CA GLU A 73 4.36 13.53 -5.80
C GLU A 73 4.95 13.69 -7.21
N ASN A 74 4.23 14.38 -8.07
CA ASN A 74 4.65 14.65 -9.44
C ASN A 74 5.16 13.38 -10.17
N LEU A 75 4.26 12.65 -10.79
CA LEU A 75 4.54 11.35 -11.42
C LEU A 75 5.62 11.39 -12.52
N ASN A 76 6.00 12.57 -13.01
CA ASN A 76 7.11 12.74 -13.94
C ASN A 76 8.47 12.80 -13.21
N ILE A 77 8.53 13.46 -12.05
CA ILE A 77 9.75 13.60 -11.23
C ILE A 77 9.93 12.39 -10.32
N LYS A 78 8.81 11.76 -9.91
CA LYS A 78 8.76 10.56 -9.05
C LYS A 78 9.41 10.76 -7.68
N LYS A 79 9.20 11.93 -7.08
CA LYS A 79 9.64 12.19 -5.71
C LYS A 79 8.77 11.41 -4.74
N ILE A 80 9.39 10.54 -3.95
CA ILE A 80 8.73 9.70 -2.96
C ILE A 80 8.96 10.27 -1.56
N SER A 81 7.89 10.36 -0.79
CA SER A 81 7.89 10.68 0.64
C SER A 81 7.06 9.65 1.41
N SER A 82 7.40 9.41 2.69
CA SER A 82 6.57 8.57 3.54
C SER A 82 5.27 9.30 3.90
N LEU A 83 4.13 8.62 3.74
CA LEU A 83 2.84 9.11 4.22
C LEU A 83 2.60 8.65 5.65
N ILE A 84 2.78 7.35 5.92
CA ILE A 84 2.76 6.77 7.26
C ILE A 84 3.64 5.52 7.33
N THR A 85 4.39 5.39 8.44
CA THR A 85 5.42 4.33 8.61
C THR A 85 5.16 3.40 9.78
N SER A 86 4.27 3.77 10.73
CA SER A 86 4.09 3.02 11.95
C SER A 86 2.72 3.23 12.59
N TYR A 87 2.35 2.30 13.46
CA TYR A 87 1.22 2.41 14.37
C TYR A 87 1.69 2.19 15.81
N ASN A 88 1.44 3.16 16.71
CA ASN A 88 1.91 3.12 18.11
C ASN A 88 3.44 2.85 18.22
N ASN A 89 4.24 3.55 17.41
CA ASN A 89 5.70 3.41 17.33
C ASN A 89 6.20 2.01 16.91
N LYS A 90 5.35 1.19 16.31
CA LYS A 90 5.69 -0.11 15.75
C LYS A 90 5.56 -0.08 14.24
N LEU A 91 6.52 -0.62 13.53
CA LEU A 91 6.47 -0.74 12.06
C LEU A 91 5.26 -1.61 11.65
N PHE A 92 4.61 -1.22 10.56
CA PHE A 92 3.58 -2.06 9.94
C PHE A 92 4.12 -3.44 9.55
N ASN A 93 3.25 -4.42 9.37
CA ASN A 93 3.66 -5.74 8.90
C ASN A 93 4.13 -5.65 7.44
N SER A 94 3.22 -5.39 6.52
CA SER A 94 3.50 -5.08 5.11
C SER A 94 2.23 -4.55 4.45
N PRO A 95 1.96 -3.24 4.48
CA PRO A 95 0.76 -2.66 3.88
C PRO A 95 0.49 -3.21 2.49
N ASN A 96 -0.75 -3.68 2.25
CA ASN A 96 -1.07 -4.50 1.08
C ASN A 96 -1.93 -3.76 0.05
N ASP A 97 -3.12 -3.32 0.44
CA ASP A 97 -4.06 -2.64 -0.45
C ASP A 97 -4.70 -1.43 0.24
N LEU A 98 -5.25 -0.51 -0.54
CA LEU A 98 -5.67 0.79 -0.03
C LEU A 98 -6.75 1.45 -0.90
N VAL A 99 -7.66 2.19 -0.25
CA VAL A 99 -8.73 2.95 -0.90
C VAL A 99 -9.00 4.25 -0.15
N TYR A 100 -9.31 5.32 -0.89
CA TYR A 100 -9.80 6.58 -0.33
C TYR A 100 -11.33 6.65 -0.34
N ASP A 101 -11.92 7.31 0.69
CA ASP A 101 -13.26 7.84 0.59
C ASP A 101 -13.25 9.28 0.01
N SER A 102 -14.43 9.84 -0.27
CA SER A 102 -14.58 11.20 -0.81
C SER A 102 -14.17 12.31 0.17
N LYS A 103 -14.03 11.98 1.46
CA LYS A 103 -13.59 12.89 2.53
C LYS A 103 -12.07 12.89 2.71
N GLY A 104 -11.34 12.10 1.91
CA GLY A 104 -9.89 11.97 1.97
C GLY A 104 -9.38 11.05 3.08
N ASN A 105 -10.23 10.23 3.70
CA ASN A 105 -9.74 9.19 4.59
C ASN A 105 -9.16 8.04 3.76
N LEU A 106 -7.97 7.58 4.11
CA LEU A 106 -7.31 6.43 3.53
C LEU A 106 -7.56 5.20 4.38
N PHE A 107 -8.13 4.16 3.77
CA PHE A 107 -8.28 2.85 4.40
C PHE A 107 -7.25 1.90 3.79
N PHE A 108 -6.61 1.07 4.62
CA PHE A 108 -5.62 0.12 4.12
C PHE A 108 -5.54 -1.14 4.98
N THR A 109 -5.03 -2.21 4.37
CA THR A 109 -4.78 -3.51 5.00
C THR A 109 -3.30 -3.72 5.26
N ASP A 110 -2.96 -4.44 6.36
CA ASP A 110 -1.59 -4.69 6.78
C ASP A 110 -1.36 -6.15 7.18
N PRO A 111 -1.44 -7.09 6.21
CA PRO A 111 -1.12 -8.50 6.42
C PRO A 111 0.40 -8.72 6.46
N PRO A 112 0.89 -9.92 6.87
CA PRO A 112 2.31 -10.18 7.01
C PRO A 112 2.98 -10.70 5.72
N TYR A 113 2.38 -10.52 4.54
CA TYR A 113 2.87 -11.11 3.28
C TYR A 113 4.26 -10.63 2.86
N GLY A 114 4.66 -9.40 3.25
CA GLY A 114 5.98 -8.85 2.97
C GLY A 114 7.07 -9.34 3.92
N LEU A 115 6.72 -10.02 5.01
CA LEU A 115 7.64 -10.64 5.95
C LEU A 115 7.98 -12.07 5.50
N LEU A 116 9.24 -12.49 5.68
CA LEU A 116 9.74 -13.80 5.19
C LEU A 116 8.97 -14.96 5.80
N ASN A 117 8.79 -14.95 7.14
CA ASN A 117 8.13 -15.99 7.91
C ASN A 117 6.67 -15.64 8.27
N GLY A 118 6.07 -14.64 7.61
CA GLY A 118 4.68 -14.25 7.83
C GLY A 118 4.41 -13.82 9.27
N ASP A 119 3.45 -14.47 9.94
CA ASP A 119 3.09 -14.13 11.34
C ASP A 119 4.15 -14.51 12.35
N ASP A 120 5.00 -15.48 12.04
CA ASP A 120 6.10 -15.97 12.89
C ASP A 120 7.42 -15.26 12.63
N ASP A 121 7.41 -14.18 11.82
CA ASP A 121 8.61 -13.42 11.50
C ASP A 121 9.10 -12.61 12.71
N GLU A 122 10.39 -12.75 13.04
CA GLU A 122 11.02 -12.03 14.17
C GLU A 122 10.96 -10.50 14.03
N LEU A 123 10.83 -10.00 12.80
CA LEU A 123 10.68 -8.57 12.52
C LEU A 123 9.24 -8.07 12.67
N LYS A 124 8.28 -8.95 12.97
CA LYS A 124 6.87 -8.58 13.15
C LYS A 124 6.65 -7.92 14.50
N GLU A 125 6.47 -6.59 14.50
CA GLU A 125 6.29 -5.79 15.72
C GLU A 125 4.82 -5.66 16.14
N ILE A 126 3.88 -5.59 15.18
CA ILE A 126 2.43 -5.54 15.40
C ILE A 126 1.89 -6.96 15.40
N LEU A 127 1.36 -7.42 16.55
CA LEU A 127 0.97 -8.83 16.77
C LEU A 127 -0.34 -9.25 16.08
N PHE A 128 -1.00 -8.34 15.37
CA PHE A 128 -2.22 -8.61 14.60
C PHE A 128 -2.05 -8.14 13.16
N ASN A 129 -2.94 -8.59 12.28
CA ASN A 129 -3.00 -8.15 10.89
C ASN A 129 -4.16 -7.16 10.76
N GLY A 130 -3.83 -5.87 10.66
CA GLY A 130 -4.79 -4.79 10.86
C GLY A 130 -5.48 -4.32 9.58
N VAL A 131 -6.69 -3.79 9.76
CA VAL A 131 -7.31 -2.86 8.81
C VAL A 131 -7.34 -1.49 9.48
N TYR A 132 -6.84 -0.48 8.80
CA TYR A 132 -6.62 0.85 9.36
C TYR A 132 -7.38 1.93 8.60
N LYS A 133 -7.62 3.05 9.28
CA LYS A 133 -8.10 4.31 8.70
C LYS A 133 -7.12 5.41 9.08
N LEU A 134 -6.56 6.09 8.09
CA LEU A 134 -5.79 7.32 8.23
C LEU A 134 -6.66 8.50 7.79
N SER A 135 -6.95 9.42 8.70
CA SER A 135 -7.72 10.64 8.41
C SER A 135 -6.82 11.74 7.82
N PRO A 136 -7.37 12.73 7.10
CA PRO A 136 -6.58 13.84 6.52
C PRO A 136 -5.79 14.67 7.53
N ASN A 137 -6.22 14.70 8.79
CA ASN A 137 -5.51 15.38 9.89
C ASN A 137 -4.35 14.55 10.48
N GLY A 138 -4.08 13.35 9.94
CA GLY A 138 -3.02 12.46 10.40
C GLY A 138 -3.44 11.44 11.47
N ASP A 139 -4.71 11.47 11.93
CA ASP A 139 -5.19 10.48 12.90
C ASP A 139 -5.24 9.09 12.30
N LEU A 140 -4.47 8.16 12.86
CA LEU A 140 -4.47 6.75 12.48
C LEU A 140 -5.23 5.89 13.48
N LYS A 141 -6.23 5.17 13.00
CA LYS A 141 -7.07 4.26 13.82
C LYS A 141 -7.07 2.85 13.23
N VAL A 142 -7.00 1.85 14.10
CA VAL A 142 -7.29 0.46 13.74
C VAL A 142 -8.80 0.26 13.76
N LEU A 143 -9.34 -0.29 12.68
CA LEU A 143 -10.75 -0.65 12.54
C LEU A 143 -10.99 -2.12 12.85
N ILE A 144 -10.13 -3.03 12.37
CA ILE A 144 -10.27 -4.48 12.50
C ILE A 144 -8.91 -5.08 12.88
N LYS A 145 -8.90 -6.03 13.83
CA LYS A 145 -7.70 -6.72 14.33
C LYS A 145 -7.76 -8.24 14.24
N ASN A 146 -8.92 -8.79 13.95
CA ASN A 146 -9.21 -10.22 14.05
C ASN A 146 -9.33 -10.93 12.70
N LEU A 147 -8.87 -10.30 11.64
CA LEU A 147 -8.68 -10.98 10.35
C LEU A 147 -7.28 -11.60 10.31
N SER A 148 -7.21 -12.83 9.80
CA SER A 148 -5.95 -13.55 9.70
C SER A 148 -5.08 -13.06 8.54
N ARG A 149 -5.71 -12.73 7.39
CA ARG A 149 -5.00 -12.32 6.16
C ARG A 149 -5.78 -11.23 5.41
N PRO A 150 -5.99 -10.02 6.01
CA PRO A 150 -6.66 -8.93 5.29
C PRO A 150 -5.85 -8.57 4.03
N ASN A 151 -6.51 -8.60 2.88
CA ASN A 151 -5.87 -8.43 1.57
C ASN A 151 -6.52 -7.25 0.83
N GLY A 152 -7.30 -7.52 -0.23
CA GLY A 152 -7.98 -6.48 -1.00
C GLY A 152 -8.96 -5.66 -0.17
N ILE A 153 -9.06 -4.37 -0.43
CA ILE A 153 -9.97 -3.44 0.25
C ILE A 153 -10.69 -2.55 -0.74
N SER A 154 -11.97 -2.34 -0.53
CA SER A 154 -12.80 -1.46 -1.35
C SER A 154 -13.90 -0.80 -0.52
N ILE A 155 -14.47 0.30 -1.01
CA ILE A 155 -15.57 1.00 -0.38
C ILE A 155 -16.79 1.02 -1.30
N SER A 156 -18.01 0.92 -0.75
CA SER A 156 -19.24 1.03 -1.52
C SER A 156 -19.40 2.43 -2.13
N ASN A 157 -20.21 2.55 -3.22
CA ASN A 157 -20.43 3.82 -3.89
C ASN A 157 -21.08 4.89 -2.99
N ASP A 158 -21.86 4.46 -1.99
CA ASP A 158 -22.47 5.36 -0.99
C ASP A 158 -21.57 5.60 0.24
N GLU A 159 -20.35 5.03 0.21
CA GLU A 159 -19.30 5.12 1.25
C GLU A 159 -19.74 4.69 2.66
N LYS A 160 -20.79 3.85 2.76
CA LYS A 160 -21.27 3.35 4.06
C LYS A 160 -20.71 1.99 4.43
N THR A 161 -20.18 1.25 3.45
CA THR A 161 -19.66 -0.11 3.66
C THR A 161 -18.24 -0.23 3.16
N LEU A 162 -17.36 -0.74 4.02
CA LEU A 162 -15.99 -1.11 3.67
C LEU A 162 -15.94 -2.63 3.45
N TYR A 163 -15.52 -3.05 2.26
CA TYR A 163 -15.30 -4.46 1.93
C TYR A 163 -13.84 -4.81 2.12
N VAL A 164 -13.57 -5.88 2.84
CA VAL A 164 -12.21 -6.38 3.04
C VAL A 164 -12.19 -7.87 2.70
N ALA A 165 -11.36 -8.26 1.75
CA ALA A 165 -11.10 -9.66 1.45
C ALA A 165 -10.14 -10.23 2.51
N ASN A 166 -10.50 -11.37 3.10
CA ASN A 166 -9.61 -12.12 3.99
C ASN A 166 -9.16 -13.38 3.25
N SER A 167 -7.86 -13.47 2.95
CA SER A 167 -7.30 -14.54 2.11
C SER A 167 -6.78 -15.70 2.98
N ASP A 168 -7.68 -16.34 3.73
CA ASP A 168 -7.40 -17.60 4.40
C ASP A 168 -7.48 -18.77 3.42
N ASN A 169 -6.60 -19.75 3.61
CA ASN A 169 -6.66 -21.04 2.92
C ASN A 169 -7.59 -22.01 3.66
#